data_54bd34aaacb0d13feaf0e87c54565428
#
_entry.id   54bd34aaacb0d13feaf0e87c54565428
#
_cell.length_a   1.000
_cell.length_b   1.000
_cell.length_c   1.000
_cell.angle_alpha   90.00
_cell.angle_beta   90.00
_cell.angle_gamma   90.00
#
_symmetry.space_group_name_H-M   'P 1'
#
loop_
_entity.id
_entity.type
_entity.pdbx_description
1 polymer ?
#
loop_
_entity_poly.entity_id
_entity_poly.type
_entity_poly.pdbx_seq_one_letter_code
_entity_poly.pdbx_strand_id
1 'polypeptide(L)'
;MSETPQSKNFIKQIESALWQQDELTAEVDFEKTLIVSKVMGEEGNEIFSNILVTGEVKKEAKGSYSLNYSLFVEVIEKYASKEPELFYWFIRNILNRVILLPITADSQDTALTIFSTLNDRGLALSDADIFKAKIYNYLNEMDKQSFIENWKQLDESATNANESIQKLFYYYMFYLRAKENDKNTTTPGIRKYYSQNRFERLYAKDLLTDLNELLSLWIVVNNQTVIDDEVWSENSEILKVLDALSSYPNEFWKYPVVIYYLRYKDSMEFESNFLIFLRRLFAVLSARYI
;
A
#
# COMPACT_ATOMS: atom_id res chain seq x y z
N MET A 1 -16.77 -20.32 30.74
CA MET A 1 -17.06 -19.34 31.83
C MET A 1 -18.49 -19.59 32.30
N SER A 2 -18.74 -19.63 33.62
CA SER A 2 -20.11 -19.71 34.13
C SER A 2 -20.85 -18.39 33.81
N GLU A 3 -22.07 -18.50 33.27
CA GLU A 3 -22.92 -17.32 33.00
C GLU A 3 -23.30 -16.62 34.30
N THR A 4 -22.59 -15.61 34.64
CA THR A 4 -22.91 -14.72 35.77
C THR A 4 -23.79 -13.56 35.32
N PRO A 5 -24.58 -12.94 36.18
CA PRO A 5 -25.32 -11.72 35.82
C PRO A 5 -24.42 -10.60 35.28
N GLN A 6 -23.18 -10.54 35.75
CA GLN A 6 -22.18 -9.57 35.31
C GLN A 6 -21.72 -9.86 33.89
N SER A 7 -21.41 -11.12 33.52
CA SER A 7 -21.01 -11.48 32.18
C SER A 7 -22.13 -11.23 31.17
N LYS A 8 -23.39 -11.50 31.51
CA LYS A 8 -24.54 -11.18 30.65
C LYS A 8 -24.68 -9.69 30.36
N ASN A 9 -24.45 -8.86 31.36
CA ASN A 9 -24.51 -7.41 31.16
C ASN A 9 -23.40 -6.89 30.25
N PHE A 10 -22.16 -7.38 30.38
CA PHE A 10 -21.07 -7.02 29.48
C PHE A 10 -21.30 -7.51 28.04
N ILE A 11 -21.79 -8.75 27.88
CA ILE A 11 -22.17 -9.29 26.57
C ILE A 11 -23.19 -8.35 25.91
N LYS A 12 -24.26 -8.00 26.62
CA LYS A 12 -25.30 -7.09 26.08
C LYS A 12 -24.74 -5.72 25.68
N GLN A 13 -23.81 -5.17 26.46
CA GLN A 13 -23.16 -3.89 26.12
C GLN A 13 -22.27 -4.00 24.88
N ILE A 14 -21.54 -5.12 24.73
CA ILE A 14 -20.71 -5.38 23.57
C ILE A 14 -21.57 -5.61 22.33
N GLU A 15 -22.61 -6.40 22.44
CA GLU A 15 -23.55 -6.64 21.34
C GLU A 15 -24.17 -5.36 20.83
N SER A 16 -24.63 -4.48 21.72
CA SER A 16 -25.21 -3.19 21.35
C SER A 16 -24.19 -2.21 20.73
N ALA A 17 -22.90 -2.42 20.94
CA ALA A 17 -21.84 -1.63 20.35
C ALA A 17 -21.40 -2.14 18.95
N LEU A 18 -21.70 -3.38 18.61
CA LEU A 18 -21.26 -4.03 17.38
C LEU A 18 -22.37 -4.19 16.34
N TRP A 19 -23.62 -4.40 16.77
CA TRP A 19 -24.76 -4.69 15.89
C TRP A 19 -25.92 -3.72 16.11
N GLN A 20 -26.74 -3.56 15.08
CA GLN A 20 -27.94 -2.76 15.16
C GLN A 20 -28.96 -3.42 16.11
N GLN A 21 -29.72 -2.59 16.80
CA GLN A 21 -30.81 -3.03 17.66
C GLN A 21 -32.15 -2.55 17.07
N ASP A 22 -33.16 -3.38 17.26
CA ASP A 22 -34.53 -2.96 17.01
C ASP A 22 -34.92 -1.85 17.99
N GLU A 23 -35.49 -0.76 17.48
CA GLU A 23 -35.83 0.43 18.28
C GLU A 23 -36.93 0.16 19.34
N LEU A 24 -37.79 -0.83 19.12
CA LEU A 24 -38.93 -1.13 20.00
C LEU A 24 -38.62 -2.26 21.00
N THR A 25 -37.95 -3.31 20.51
CA THR A 25 -37.70 -4.52 21.34
C THR A 25 -36.33 -4.48 21.98
N ALA A 26 -35.43 -3.64 21.51
CA ALA A 26 -34.01 -3.62 21.85
C ALA A 26 -33.29 -4.97 21.59
N GLU A 27 -33.86 -5.82 20.74
CA GLU A 27 -33.23 -7.03 20.28
C GLU A 27 -32.15 -6.73 19.26
N VAL A 28 -31.03 -7.49 19.34
CA VAL A 28 -29.86 -7.30 18.48
C VAL A 28 -30.04 -8.02 17.16
N ASP A 29 -29.87 -7.33 16.05
CA ASP A 29 -29.83 -7.88 14.71
C ASP A 29 -28.39 -8.23 14.34
N PHE A 30 -28.01 -9.50 14.53
CA PHE A 30 -26.65 -9.99 14.25
C PHE A 30 -26.29 -10.00 12.75
N GLU A 31 -27.25 -9.76 11.86
CA GLU A 31 -26.95 -9.63 10.42
C GLU A 31 -26.56 -8.20 10.03
N LYS A 32 -26.83 -7.23 10.92
CA LYS A 32 -26.56 -5.82 10.67
C LYS A 32 -25.51 -5.24 11.60
N THR A 33 -24.27 -5.16 11.12
CA THR A 33 -23.18 -4.54 11.88
C THR A 33 -23.31 -3.02 11.92
N LEU A 34 -22.93 -2.40 13.04
CA LEU A 34 -22.82 -0.93 13.14
C LEU A 34 -21.56 -0.39 12.46
N ILE A 35 -20.53 -1.22 12.35
CA ILE A 35 -19.27 -0.83 11.75
C ILE A 35 -19.26 -1.27 10.30
N VAL A 36 -19.35 -0.30 9.39
CA VAL A 36 -19.22 -0.50 7.94
C VAL A 36 -18.17 0.47 7.44
N SER A 37 -17.14 -0.04 6.79
CA SER A 37 -16.09 0.79 6.20
C SER A 37 -16.30 0.90 4.68
N LYS A 38 -16.44 2.13 4.20
CA LYS A 38 -16.43 2.42 2.75
C LYS A 38 -15.04 2.47 2.15
N VAL A 39 -14.01 2.47 2.99
CA VAL A 39 -12.58 2.57 2.60
C VAL A 39 -11.92 1.19 2.53
N MET A 40 -12.40 0.22 3.31
CA MET A 40 -12.04 -1.18 3.14
C MET A 40 -12.59 -1.66 1.80
N GLY A 41 -11.79 -2.34 1.00
CA GLY A 41 -12.29 -3.06 -0.18
C GLY A 41 -13.36 -4.10 0.20
N GLU A 42 -14.09 -4.61 -0.76
CA GLU A 42 -15.12 -5.64 -0.53
C GLU A 42 -14.58 -6.83 0.26
N GLU A 43 -13.41 -7.35 -0.10
CA GLU A 43 -12.74 -8.45 0.59
C GLU A 43 -12.46 -8.14 2.08
N GLY A 44 -11.99 -6.91 2.37
CA GLY A 44 -11.73 -6.49 3.75
C GLY A 44 -13.02 -6.39 4.59
N ASN A 45 -14.10 -5.89 4.00
CA ASN A 45 -15.42 -5.83 4.64
C ASN A 45 -16.00 -7.24 4.86
N GLU A 46 -15.87 -8.15 3.91
CA GLU A 46 -16.31 -9.55 4.05
C GLU A 46 -15.57 -10.26 5.17
N ILE A 47 -14.22 -10.14 5.22
CA ILE A 47 -13.41 -10.72 6.31
C ILE A 47 -13.85 -10.15 7.65
N PHE A 48 -13.99 -8.83 7.74
CA PHE A 48 -14.37 -8.17 8.98
C PHE A 48 -15.78 -8.54 9.43
N SER A 49 -16.75 -8.58 8.52
CA SER A 49 -18.12 -9.02 8.81
C SER A 49 -18.16 -10.48 9.25
N ASN A 50 -17.38 -11.37 8.59
CA ASN A 50 -17.30 -12.76 8.99
C ASN A 50 -16.73 -12.92 10.42
N ILE A 51 -15.68 -12.16 10.76
CA ILE A 51 -15.11 -12.12 12.11
C ILE A 51 -16.17 -11.69 13.14
N LEU A 52 -16.93 -10.65 12.85
CA LEU A 52 -17.97 -10.15 13.75
C LEU A 52 -19.08 -11.17 13.96
N VAL A 53 -19.54 -11.84 12.90
CA VAL A 53 -20.66 -12.78 12.96
C VAL A 53 -20.25 -14.13 13.56
N THR A 54 -19.11 -14.67 13.17
CA THR A 54 -18.70 -16.03 13.54
C THR A 54 -17.74 -16.10 14.71
N GLY A 55 -16.98 -15.02 14.97
CA GLY A 55 -15.86 -15.04 15.90
C GLY A 55 -14.69 -15.90 15.42
N GLU A 56 -14.68 -16.31 14.16
CA GLU A 56 -13.68 -17.22 13.62
C GLU A 56 -12.93 -16.62 12.43
N VAL A 57 -11.70 -17.05 12.26
CA VAL A 57 -10.85 -16.70 11.14
C VAL A 57 -10.46 -17.97 10.39
N LYS A 58 -10.53 -17.95 9.07
CA LYS A 58 -10.03 -19.06 8.24
C LYS A 58 -8.53 -19.22 8.47
N LYS A 59 -8.07 -20.45 8.77
CA LYS A 59 -6.65 -20.77 9.08
C LYS A 59 -5.65 -20.33 8.02
N GLU A 60 -6.09 -20.11 6.79
CA GLU A 60 -5.26 -19.71 5.65
C GLU A 60 -5.32 -18.20 5.34
N ALA A 61 -6.12 -17.44 6.11
CA ALA A 61 -6.31 -16.02 5.86
C ALA A 61 -5.04 -15.21 6.24
N LYS A 62 -4.37 -14.66 5.23
CA LYS A 62 -3.14 -13.86 5.39
C LYS A 62 -3.40 -12.35 5.55
N GLY A 63 -4.65 -11.92 5.56
CA GLY A 63 -5.02 -10.50 5.66
C GLY A 63 -4.76 -9.90 7.04
N SER A 64 -4.43 -8.61 7.09
CA SER A 64 -4.14 -7.87 8.34
C SER A 64 -5.27 -7.99 9.37
N TYR A 65 -6.53 -8.01 8.95
CA TYR A 65 -7.68 -8.17 9.86
C TYR A 65 -7.67 -9.53 10.55
N SER A 66 -7.44 -10.59 9.79
CA SER A 66 -7.40 -11.96 10.31
C SER A 66 -6.24 -12.17 11.28
N LEU A 67 -5.05 -11.65 10.92
CA LEU A 67 -3.85 -11.74 11.76
C LEU A 67 -4.02 -10.95 13.05
N ASN A 68 -4.52 -9.73 12.97
CA ASN A 68 -4.75 -8.90 14.15
C ASN A 68 -5.83 -9.48 15.05
N TYR A 69 -6.93 -9.98 14.49
CA TYR A 69 -7.96 -10.64 15.28
C TYR A 69 -7.40 -11.87 16.03
N SER A 70 -6.68 -12.74 15.35
CA SER A 70 -6.04 -13.90 15.97
C SER A 70 -5.09 -13.51 17.10
N LEU A 71 -4.29 -12.46 16.90
CA LEU A 71 -3.39 -11.91 17.91
C LEU A 71 -4.17 -11.38 19.11
N PHE A 72 -5.25 -10.63 18.89
CA PHE A 72 -6.07 -10.11 19.98
C PHE A 72 -6.75 -11.23 20.76
N VAL A 73 -7.28 -12.27 20.09
CA VAL A 73 -7.87 -13.44 20.76
C VAL A 73 -6.84 -14.10 21.66
N GLU A 74 -5.63 -14.40 21.14
CA GLU A 74 -4.55 -15.02 21.92
C GLU A 74 -4.18 -14.18 23.15
N VAL A 75 -3.97 -12.88 22.97
CA VAL A 75 -3.58 -11.97 24.05
C VAL A 75 -4.67 -11.87 25.11
N ILE A 76 -5.94 -11.76 24.71
CA ILE A 76 -7.08 -11.65 25.62
C ILE A 76 -7.29 -12.95 26.38
N GLU A 77 -7.22 -14.11 25.72
CA GLU A 77 -7.33 -15.42 26.36
C GLU A 77 -6.20 -15.67 27.37
N LYS A 78 -4.98 -15.33 26.98
CA LYS A 78 -3.81 -15.42 27.88
C LYS A 78 -3.97 -14.53 29.12
N TYR A 79 -4.45 -13.29 28.91
CA TYR A 79 -4.72 -12.37 30.01
C TYR A 79 -5.85 -12.90 30.91
N ALA A 80 -6.96 -13.32 30.35
CA ALA A 80 -8.11 -13.88 31.09
C ALA A 80 -7.76 -15.14 31.90
N SER A 81 -6.86 -15.97 31.34
CA SER A 81 -6.37 -17.17 32.02
C SER A 81 -5.41 -16.85 33.15
N LYS A 82 -4.57 -15.85 33.00
CA LYS A 82 -3.56 -15.46 33.98
C LYS A 82 -4.15 -14.63 35.12
N GLU A 83 -5.08 -13.75 34.82
CA GLU A 83 -5.65 -12.76 35.75
C GLU A 83 -7.19 -12.76 35.67
N PRO A 84 -7.86 -13.89 36.03
CA PRO A 84 -9.31 -14.03 35.83
C PRO A 84 -10.14 -13.04 36.65
N GLU A 85 -9.65 -12.60 37.82
CA GLU A 85 -10.33 -11.60 38.65
C GLU A 85 -10.24 -10.20 38.05
N LEU A 86 -9.14 -9.88 37.39
CA LEU A 86 -8.90 -8.58 36.75
C LEU A 86 -9.55 -8.48 35.37
N PHE A 87 -9.94 -9.60 34.77
CA PHE A 87 -10.54 -9.64 33.44
C PHE A 87 -11.83 -8.81 33.33
N TYR A 88 -12.69 -8.89 34.35
CA TYR A 88 -13.91 -8.07 34.40
C TYR A 88 -13.62 -6.57 34.55
N TRP A 89 -12.56 -6.21 35.27
CA TRP A 89 -12.09 -4.83 35.36
C TRP A 89 -11.54 -4.33 34.00
N PHE A 90 -10.87 -5.20 33.28
CA PHE A 90 -10.36 -4.90 31.96
C PHE A 90 -11.51 -4.60 30.99
N ILE A 91 -12.53 -5.47 30.89
CA ILE A 91 -13.72 -5.23 30.06
C ILE A 91 -14.43 -3.93 30.45
N ARG A 92 -14.64 -3.72 31.74
CA ARG A 92 -15.27 -2.50 32.26
C ARG A 92 -14.48 -1.25 31.87
N ASN A 93 -13.16 -1.27 31.93
CA ASN A 93 -12.33 -0.15 31.55
C ASN A 93 -12.43 0.14 30.07
N ILE A 94 -12.44 -0.88 29.21
CA ILE A 94 -12.66 -0.70 27.77
C ILE A 94 -14.02 -0.04 27.52
N LEU A 95 -15.08 -0.57 28.05
CA LEU A 95 -16.44 -0.09 27.77
C LEU A 95 -16.74 1.29 28.36
N ASN A 96 -16.12 1.66 29.48
CA ASN A 96 -16.51 2.89 30.19
C ASN A 96 -15.42 3.96 30.30
N ARG A 97 -14.17 3.65 29.96
CA ARG A 97 -13.04 4.58 30.12
C ARG A 97 -12.24 4.83 28.85
N VAL A 98 -12.39 4.00 27.84
CA VAL A 98 -11.80 4.28 26.53
C VAL A 98 -12.64 5.37 25.85
N ILE A 99 -11.98 6.46 25.53
CA ILE A 99 -12.61 7.58 24.83
C ILE A 99 -12.19 7.50 23.37
N LEU A 100 -13.18 7.40 22.48
CA LEU A 100 -12.97 7.55 21.05
C LEU A 100 -13.29 9.00 20.66
N LEU A 101 -12.34 9.64 20.00
CA LEU A 101 -12.53 10.99 19.47
C LEU A 101 -13.02 10.88 18.02
N PRO A 102 -14.29 11.11 17.72
CA PRO A 102 -14.75 11.15 16.33
C PRO A 102 -14.19 12.40 15.65
N ILE A 103 -13.60 12.22 14.48
CA ILE A 103 -13.08 13.30 13.66
C ILE A 103 -13.88 13.33 12.37
N THR A 104 -14.58 14.42 12.14
CA THR A 104 -15.28 14.69 10.89
C THR A 104 -14.49 15.69 10.07
N ALA A 105 -14.46 15.51 8.77
CA ALA A 105 -13.80 16.42 7.84
C ALA A 105 -14.79 16.82 6.74
N ASP A 106 -14.78 18.10 6.39
CA ASP A 106 -15.70 18.68 5.39
C ASP A 106 -15.33 18.26 3.96
N SER A 107 -14.09 17.81 3.77
CA SER A 107 -13.60 17.33 2.50
C SER A 107 -12.57 16.20 2.71
N GLN A 108 -12.37 15.41 1.66
CA GLN A 108 -11.38 14.34 1.70
C GLN A 108 -9.95 14.88 1.83
N ASP A 109 -9.64 16.04 1.24
CA ASP A 109 -8.34 16.68 1.39
C ASP A 109 -8.08 17.09 2.83
N THR A 110 -9.10 17.61 3.50
CA THR A 110 -9.05 17.91 4.94
C THR A 110 -8.88 16.63 5.74
N ALA A 111 -9.62 15.56 5.42
CA ALA A 111 -9.49 14.26 6.08
C ALA A 111 -8.07 13.69 5.94
N LEU A 112 -7.50 13.70 4.75
CA LEU A 112 -6.13 13.23 4.49
C LEU A 112 -5.08 14.09 5.23
N THR A 113 -5.29 15.40 5.30
CA THR A 113 -4.39 16.31 6.02
C THR A 113 -4.45 16.04 7.53
N ILE A 114 -5.65 15.92 8.10
CA ILE A 114 -5.85 15.60 9.51
C ILE A 114 -5.23 14.22 9.81
N PHE A 115 -5.52 13.22 9.00
CA PHE A 115 -5.02 11.86 9.18
C PHE A 115 -3.48 11.81 9.09
N SER A 116 -2.87 12.48 8.12
CA SER A 116 -1.41 12.54 8.01
C SER A 116 -0.77 13.26 9.21
N THR A 117 -1.39 14.32 9.71
CA THR A 117 -0.89 15.09 10.85
C THR A 117 -1.00 14.30 12.16
N LEU A 118 -2.12 13.59 12.37
CA LEU A 118 -2.34 12.77 13.57
C LEU A 118 -1.43 11.53 13.57
N ASN A 119 -1.16 10.95 12.41
CA ASN A 119 -0.28 9.79 12.25
C ASN A 119 1.21 10.13 12.20
N ASP A 120 1.60 11.40 12.28
CA ASP A 120 3.01 11.82 12.31
C ASP A 120 3.80 11.23 13.52
N ARG A 121 3.08 10.67 14.49
CA ARG A 121 3.62 9.93 15.66
C ARG A 121 3.43 8.40 15.56
N GLY A 122 2.89 7.87 14.45
CA GLY A 122 2.64 6.46 14.18
C GLY A 122 3.09 6.05 12.79
N LEU A 123 2.42 5.09 12.16
CA LEU A 123 2.59 4.76 10.74
C LEU A 123 1.96 5.87 9.90
N ALA A 124 2.80 6.80 9.44
CA ALA A 124 2.37 7.84 8.51
C ALA A 124 1.85 7.20 7.22
N LEU A 125 0.80 7.78 6.61
CA LEU A 125 0.39 7.44 5.25
C LEU A 125 1.60 7.57 4.32
N SER A 126 1.85 6.52 3.55
CA SER A 126 2.87 6.57 2.51
C SER A 126 2.47 7.61 1.45
N ASP A 127 3.45 8.16 0.75
CA ASP A 127 3.14 9.05 -0.38
C ASP A 127 2.33 8.31 -1.45
N ALA A 128 2.55 6.99 -1.61
CA ALA A 128 1.79 6.14 -2.51
C ALA A 128 0.29 6.07 -2.14
N ASP A 129 -0.06 6.00 -0.84
CA ASP A 129 -1.45 6.00 -0.40
C ASP A 129 -2.15 7.33 -0.70
N ILE A 130 -1.43 8.44 -0.50
CA ILE A 130 -1.93 9.78 -0.85
C ILE A 130 -2.17 9.88 -2.36
N PHE A 131 -1.23 9.39 -3.18
CA PHE A 131 -1.35 9.41 -4.64
C PHE A 131 -2.51 8.54 -5.12
N LYS A 132 -2.65 7.33 -4.54
CA LYS A 132 -3.80 6.45 -4.79
C LYS A 132 -5.13 7.18 -4.56
N ALA A 133 -5.26 7.81 -3.39
CA ALA A 133 -6.49 8.54 -3.05
C ALA A 133 -6.76 9.71 -4.00
N LYS A 134 -5.72 10.46 -4.41
CA LYS A 134 -5.85 11.58 -5.35
C LYS A 134 -6.29 11.11 -6.74
N ILE A 135 -5.67 10.04 -7.26
CA ILE A 135 -6.04 9.47 -8.56
C ILE A 135 -7.48 8.95 -8.50
N TYR A 136 -7.82 8.15 -7.49
CA TYR A 136 -9.16 7.59 -7.31
C TYR A 136 -10.26 8.66 -7.33
N ASN A 137 -10.03 9.79 -6.66
CA ASN A 137 -11.00 10.88 -6.60
C ASN A 137 -11.12 11.67 -7.90
N TYR A 138 -10.09 11.66 -8.71
CA TYR A 138 -10.10 12.31 -10.02
C TYR A 138 -10.83 11.48 -11.08
N LEU A 139 -10.89 10.16 -10.90
CA LEU A 139 -11.51 9.24 -11.85
C LEU A 139 -13.04 9.31 -11.82
N ASN A 140 -13.64 9.03 -12.98
CA ASN A 140 -15.09 8.81 -13.07
C ASN A 140 -15.49 7.52 -12.36
N GLU A 141 -16.76 7.42 -11.91
CA GLU A 141 -17.25 6.25 -11.17
C GLU A 141 -17.02 4.92 -11.91
N MET A 142 -17.15 4.91 -13.25
CA MET A 142 -16.96 3.70 -14.07
C MET A 142 -15.50 3.20 -14.06
N ASP A 143 -14.53 4.10 -13.88
CA ASP A 143 -13.11 3.78 -13.94
C ASP A 143 -12.53 3.39 -12.57
N LYS A 144 -13.24 3.68 -11.50
CA LYS A 144 -12.76 3.50 -10.12
C LYS A 144 -12.49 2.04 -9.76
N GLN A 145 -13.38 1.14 -10.14
CA GLN A 145 -13.23 -0.27 -9.83
C GLN A 145 -12.00 -0.87 -10.53
N SER A 146 -11.87 -0.62 -11.83
CA SER A 146 -10.71 -1.04 -12.61
C SER A 146 -9.40 -0.47 -12.07
N PHE A 147 -9.42 0.79 -11.62
CA PHE A 147 -8.25 1.40 -10.99
C PHE A 147 -7.84 0.70 -9.69
N ILE A 148 -8.80 0.34 -8.83
CA ILE A 148 -8.52 -0.37 -7.58
C ILE A 148 -7.84 -1.72 -7.87
N GLU A 149 -8.37 -2.47 -8.83
CA GLU A 149 -7.83 -3.77 -9.23
C GLU A 149 -6.41 -3.63 -9.81
N ASN A 150 -6.20 -2.71 -10.74
CA ASN A 150 -4.89 -2.43 -11.32
C ASN A 150 -3.88 -1.97 -10.27
N TRP A 151 -4.29 -1.12 -9.33
CA TRP A 151 -3.42 -0.69 -8.24
C TRP A 151 -3.03 -1.84 -7.32
N LYS A 152 -3.98 -2.72 -6.99
CA LYS A 152 -3.72 -3.91 -6.16
C LYS A 152 -2.70 -4.83 -6.86
N GLN A 153 -2.89 -5.10 -8.14
CA GLN A 153 -1.96 -5.91 -8.94
C GLN A 153 -0.57 -5.28 -9.00
N LEU A 154 -0.49 -3.96 -9.21
CA LEU A 154 0.77 -3.23 -9.21
C LEU A 154 1.51 -3.35 -7.87
N ASP A 155 0.79 -3.24 -6.74
CA ASP A 155 1.37 -3.33 -5.39
C ASP A 155 1.89 -4.74 -5.07
N GLU A 156 1.10 -5.76 -5.38
CA GLU A 156 1.48 -7.16 -5.22
C GLU A 156 2.70 -7.51 -6.08
N SER A 157 2.71 -7.09 -7.33
CA SER A 157 3.81 -7.34 -8.26
C SER A 157 5.08 -6.56 -7.87
N ALA A 158 4.95 -5.33 -7.40
CA ALA A 158 6.07 -4.54 -6.88
C ALA A 158 6.70 -5.23 -5.65
N THR A 159 5.86 -5.71 -4.73
CA THR A 159 6.32 -6.45 -3.54
C THR A 159 7.07 -7.73 -3.95
N ASN A 160 6.56 -8.48 -4.91
CA ASN A 160 7.21 -9.68 -5.44
C ASN A 160 8.55 -9.39 -6.15
N ALA A 161 8.69 -8.18 -6.70
CA ALA A 161 9.93 -7.70 -7.30
C ALA A 161 10.90 -7.03 -6.29
N ASN A 162 10.65 -7.14 -4.97
CA ASN A 162 11.40 -6.43 -3.92
C ASN A 162 11.43 -4.90 -4.10
N GLU A 163 10.40 -4.35 -4.69
CA GLU A 163 10.18 -2.93 -4.88
C GLU A 163 8.90 -2.48 -4.14
N SER A 164 8.58 -1.20 -4.21
CA SER A 164 7.32 -0.66 -3.71
C SER A 164 6.75 0.37 -4.68
N ILE A 165 5.44 0.58 -4.66
CA ILE A 165 4.80 1.62 -5.47
C ILE A 165 5.45 2.99 -5.19
N GLN A 166 5.80 3.29 -3.95
CA GLN A 166 6.49 4.54 -3.60
C GLN A 166 7.83 4.69 -4.30
N LYS A 167 8.61 3.61 -4.42
CA LYS A 167 9.87 3.60 -5.17
C LYS A 167 9.62 3.75 -6.68
N LEU A 168 8.59 3.11 -7.23
CA LEU A 168 8.22 3.30 -8.64
C LEU A 168 7.89 4.76 -8.95
N PHE A 169 7.10 5.43 -8.10
CA PHE A 169 6.87 6.88 -8.23
C PHE A 169 8.14 7.70 -8.11
N TYR A 170 9.07 7.30 -7.25
CA TYR A 170 10.35 7.98 -7.11
C TYR A 170 11.19 7.84 -8.37
N TYR A 171 11.27 6.68 -8.98
CA TYR A 171 11.96 6.47 -10.26
C TYR A 171 11.28 7.22 -11.39
N TYR A 172 9.97 7.18 -11.46
CA TYR A 172 9.18 7.89 -12.46
C TYR A 172 9.36 9.41 -12.38
N MET A 173 9.52 9.96 -11.19
CA MET A 173 9.87 11.37 -11.00
C MET A 173 11.17 11.74 -11.74
N PHE A 174 12.20 10.91 -11.72
CA PHE A 174 13.44 11.19 -12.44
C PHE A 174 13.22 11.18 -13.96
N TYR A 175 12.42 10.27 -14.46
CA TYR A 175 12.02 10.24 -15.87
C TYR A 175 11.28 11.51 -16.27
N LEU A 176 10.28 11.92 -15.51
CA LEU A 176 9.52 13.15 -15.78
C LEU A 176 10.42 14.40 -15.74
N ARG A 177 11.30 14.51 -14.75
CA ARG A 177 12.28 15.60 -14.66
C ARG A 177 13.20 15.64 -15.88
N ALA A 178 13.66 14.50 -16.34
CA ALA A 178 14.47 14.42 -17.56
C ALA A 178 13.66 14.82 -18.81
N LYS A 179 12.39 14.40 -18.91
CA LYS A 179 11.47 14.78 -19.99
C LYS A 179 11.20 16.30 -20.01
N GLU A 180 11.07 16.89 -18.83
CA GLU A 180 10.88 18.34 -18.62
C GLU A 180 12.18 19.17 -18.75
N ASN A 181 13.34 18.52 -18.98
CA ASN A 181 14.67 19.17 -18.97
C ASN A 181 14.97 19.89 -17.64
N ASP A 182 14.48 19.39 -16.51
CA ASP A 182 14.77 19.95 -15.20
C ASP A 182 16.26 19.77 -14.86
N LYS A 183 16.97 20.89 -14.74
CA LYS A 183 18.41 20.93 -14.44
C LYS A 183 18.71 21.16 -12.96
N ASN A 184 17.69 21.17 -12.10
CA ASN A 184 17.90 21.33 -10.68
C ASN A 184 18.69 20.15 -10.11
N THR A 185 19.77 20.43 -9.43
CA THR A 185 20.62 19.40 -8.80
C THR A 185 20.01 18.82 -7.52
N THR A 186 19.10 19.57 -6.89
CA THR A 186 18.40 19.11 -5.69
C THR A 186 17.20 18.25 -6.06
N THR A 187 17.15 17.03 -5.50
CA THR A 187 16.00 16.14 -5.67
C THR A 187 14.91 16.54 -4.69
N PRO A 188 13.73 16.92 -5.16
CA PRO A 188 12.59 17.19 -4.27
C PRO A 188 12.10 15.88 -3.64
N GLY A 189 11.47 15.97 -2.46
CA GLY A 189 10.68 14.86 -1.95
C GLY A 189 9.51 14.54 -2.89
N ILE A 190 9.16 13.25 -3.02
CA ILE A 190 8.16 12.82 -4.02
C ILE A 190 6.81 13.50 -3.81
N ARG A 191 6.36 13.64 -2.55
CA ARG A 191 5.13 14.37 -2.23
C ARG A 191 5.15 15.79 -2.76
N LYS A 192 6.25 16.52 -2.50
CA LYS A 192 6.43 17.90 -2.97
C LYS A 192 6.43 17.99 -4.49
N TYR A 193 7.04 17.03 -5.17
CA TYR A 193 7.10 17.00 -6.62
C TYR A 193 5.72 16.78 -7.26
N TYR A 194 5.00 15.74 -6.79
CA TYR A 194 3.70 15.40 -7.35
C TYR A 194 2.56 16.34 -6.90
N SER A 195 2.69 17.04 -5.78
CA SER A 195 1.69 18.03 -5.33
C SER A 195 1.70 19.33 -6.12
N GLN A 196 2.73 19.58 -6.92
CA GLN A 196 2.78 20.76 -7.80
C GLN A 196 1.59 20.75 -8.77
N ASN A 197 1.13 21.95 -9.14
CA ASN A 197 0.01 22.11 -10.04
C ASN A 197 -1.23 21.26 -9.66
N ARG A 198 -1.55 21.17 -8.38
CA ARG A 198 -2.71 20.42 -7.87
C ARG A 198 -2.69 18.95 -8.27
N PHE A 199 -1.53 18.31 -8.18
CA PHE A 199 -1.33 16.90 -8.52
C PHE A 199 -1.54 16.53 -10.00
N GLU A 200 -1.45 17.48 -10.91
CA GLU A 200 -1.68 17.28 -12.35
C GLU A 200 -0.90 16.08 -12.92
N ARG A 201 0.35 15.86 -12.46
CA ARG A 201 1.18 14.73 -12.91
C ARG A 201 0.59 13.36 -12.56
N LEU A 202 -0.23 13.27 -11.51
CA LEU A 202 -0.91 12.02 -11.14
C LEU A 202 -2.10 11.68 -12.05
N TYR A 203 -2.58 12.66 -12.81
CA TYR A 203 -3.75 12.50 -13.68
C TYR A 203 -3.37 12.24 -15.14
N ALA A 204 -2.08 12.05 -15.42
CA ALA A 204 -1.62 11.67 -16.74
C ALA A 204 -2.14 10.28 -17.11
N LYS A 205 -2.67 10.16 -18.35
CA LYS A 205 -3.28 8.90 -18.83
C LYS A 205 -2.31 7.72 -18.82
N ASP A 206 -1.04 8.00 -19.08
CA ASP A 206 0.01 7.01 -19.22
C ASP A 206 0.65 6.62 -17.88
N LEU A 207 0.27 7.26 -16.77
CA LEU A 207 0.92 7.07 -15.47
C LEU A 207 0.99 5.61 -15.04
N LEU A 208 -0.15 4.91 -15.00
CA LEU A 208 -0.18 3.51 -14.57
C LEU A 208 0.54 2.58 -15.55
N THR A 209 0.48 2.90 -16.84
CA THR A 209 1.23 2.17 -17.89
C THR A 209 2.73 2.33 -17.64
N ASP A 210 3.22 3.55 -17.48
CA ASP A 210 4.63 3.83 -17.22
C ASP A 210 5.12 3.19 -15.91
N LEU A 211 4.29 3.15 -14.86
CA LEU A 211 4.64 2.47 -13.61
C LEU A 211 4.72 0.95 -13.77
N ASN A 212 3.84 0.34 -14.56
CA ASN A 212 3.91 -1.09 -14.86
C ASN A 212 5.15 -1.42 -15.71
N GLU A 213 5.49 -0.58 -16.67
CA GLU A 213 6.72 -0.70 -17.46
C GLU A 213 7.97 -0.66 -16.57
N LEU A 214 8.02 0.30 -15.64
CA LEU A 214 9.10 0.35 -14.65
C LEU A 214 9.14 -0.90 -13.79
N LEU A 215 7.99 -1.43 -13.43
CA LEU A 215 7.91 -2.65 -12.66
C LEU A 215 8.47 -3.84 -13.45
N SER A 216 8.13 -3.96 -14.75
CA SER A 216 8.70 -4.99 -15.63
C SER A 216 10.22 -4.92 -15.66
N LEU A 217 10.80 -3.74 -15.79
CA LEU A 217 12.26 -3.57 -15.69
C LEU A 217 12.81 -4.13 -14.37
N TRP A 218 12.18 -3.81 -13.23
CA TRP A 218 12.68 -4.24 -11.92
C TRP A 218 12.42 -5.71 -11.62
N ILE A 219 11.38 -6.32 -12.19
CA ILE A 219 11.18 -7.78 -12.14
C ILE A 219 12.37 -8.49 -12.79
N VAL A 220 12.79 -8.04 -13.97
CA VAL A 220 13.96 -8.62 -14.66
C VAL A 220 15.23 -8.41 -13.85
N VAL A 221 15.47 -7.18 -13.36
CA VAL A 221 16.70 -6.84 -12.62
C VAL A 221 16.81 -7.58 -11.29
N ASN A 222 15.72 -7.59 -10.50
CA ASN A 222 15.77 -8.08 -9.13
C ASN A 222 15.53 -9.59 -9.04
N ASN A 223 14.69 -10.16 -9.91
CA ASN A 223 14.34 -11.57 -9.87
C ASN A 223 15.06 -12.40 -10.95
N GLN A 224 15.78 -11.75 -11.86
CA GLN A 224 16.43 -12.39 -13.02
C GLN A 224 15.46 -13.25 -13.84
N THR A 225 14.23 -12.78 -13.96
CA THR A 225 13.14 -13.47 -14.65
C THR A 225 12.96 -12.89 -16.04
N VAL A 226 12.93 -13.75 -17.04
CA VAL A 226 12.54 -13.36 -18.40
C VAL A 226 11.06 -12.99 -18.41
N ILE A 227 10.73 -11.91 -19.11
CA ILE A 227 9.35 -11.46 -19.30
C ILE A 227 8.97 -11.68 -20.76
N ASP A 228 7.84 -12.34 -20.97
CA ASP A 228 7.25 -12.50 -22.30
C ASP A 228 7.08 -11.10 -22.95
N ASP A 229 7.33 -11.01 -24.24
CA ASP A 229 7.30 -9.77 -25.04
C ASP A 229 8.45 -8.75 -24.77
N GLU A 230 9.35 -9.00 -23.82
CA GLU A 230 10.53 -8.17 -23.52
C GLU A 230 11.82 -8.84 -23.97
N VAL A 231 12.12 -8.82 -25.31
CA VAL A 231 13.27 -9.50 -25.94
C VAL A 231 14.60 -9.21 -25.23
N TRP A 232 14.80 -7.99 -24.76
CA TRP A 232 16.01 -7.60 -24.04
C TRP A 232 16.21 -8.37 -22.72
N SER A 233 15.14 -8.88 -22.12
CA SER A 233 15.18 -9.67 -20.88
C SER A 233 15.81 -11.05 -21.04
N GLU A 234 15.89 -11.56 -22.29
CA GLU A 234 16.57 -12.81 -22.62
C GLU A 234 18.07 -12.63 -22.91
N ASN A 235 18.51 -11.38 -23.11
CA ASN A 235 19.89 -11.10 -23.48
C ASN A 235 20.85 -11.25 -22.28
N SER A 236 21.60 -12.34 -22.27
CA SER A 236 22.53 -12.66 -21.18
C SER A 236 23.60 -11.58 -20.93
N GLU A 237 24.01 -10.81 -21.93
CA GLU A 237 24.97 -9.74 -21.79
C GLU A 237 24.37 -8.52 -21.08
N ILE A 238 23.12 -8.21 -21.38
CA ILE A 238 22.35 -7.16 -20.65
C ILE A 238 22.20 -7.57 -19.20
N LEU A 239 21.75 -8.79 -18.93
CA LEU A 239 21.57 -9.31 -17.56
C LEU A 239 22.86 -9.29 -16.76
N LYS A 240 24.00 -9.70 -17.33
CA LYS A 240 25.30 -9.62 -16.65
C LYS A 240 25.70 -8.20 -16.26
N VAL A 241 25.45 -7.21 -17.13
CA VAL A 241 25.78 -5.81 -16.81
C VAL A 241 24.83 -5.25 -15.77
N LEU A 242 23.55 -5.58 -15.80
CA LEU A 242 22.58 -5.19 -14.78
C LEU A 242 22.91 -5.82 -13.41
N ASP A 243 23.32 -7.08 -13.37
CA ASP A 243 23.79 -7.76 -12.15
C ASP A 243 25.03 -7.08 -11.58
N ALA A 244 26.01 -6.74 -12.44
CA ALA A 244 27.18 -6.00 -12.03
C ALA A 244 26.84 -4.60 -11.48
N LEU A 245 25.88 -3.89 -12.09
CA LEU A 245 25.35 -2.61 -11.59
C LEU A 245 24.63 -2.78 -10.26
N SER A 246 23.89 -3.86 -10.07
CA SER A 246 23.17 -4.15 -8.82
C SER A 246 24.11 -4.42 -7.64
N SER A 247 25.34 -4.81 -7.92
CA SER A 247 26.40 -5.01 -6.91
C SER A 247 27.02 -3.68 -6.41
N TYR A 248 26.67 -2.53 -6.99
CA TYR A 248 27.16 -1.24 -6.53
C TYR A 248 26.60 -0.87 -5.15
N PRO A 249 27.39 -0.20 -4.28
CA PRO A 249 26.98 0.14 -2.92
C PRO A 249 25.88 1.22 -2.85
N ASN A 250 25.55 1.85 -3.98
CA ASN A 250 24.49 2.85 -4.07
C ASN A 250 23.57 2.58 -5.26
N GLU A 251 22.38 3.19 -5.22
CA GLU A 251 21.34 3.00 -6.23
C GLU A 251 21.35 4.08 -7.34
N PHE A 252 22.36 4.95 -7.43
CA PHE A 252 22.36 6.07 -8.39
C PHE A 252 22.34 5.61 -9.86
N TRP A 253 22.81 4.42 -10.13
CA TRP A 253 22.77 3.82 -11.45
C TRP A 253 21.33 3.55 -11.94
N LYS A 254 20.39 3.36 -11.02
CA LYS A 254 18.98 3.08 -11.35
C LYS A 254 18.32 4.23 -12.10
N TYR A 255 18.61 5.48 -11.74
CA TYR A 255 17.95 6.64 -12.34
C TYR A 255 18.23 6.82 -13.84
N PRO A 256 19.49 6.82 -14.33
CA PRO A 256 19.75 6.87 -15.75
C PRO A 256 19.23 5.62 -16.49
N VAL A 257 19.21 4.45 -15.87
CA VAL A 257 18.63 3.24 -16.46
C VAL A 257 17.13 3.41 -16.68
N VAL A 258 16.39 3.86 -15.68
CA VAL A 258 14.95 4.15 -15.78
C VAL A 258 14.66 5.17 -16.88
N ILE A 259 15.41 6.27 -16.92
CA ILE A 259 15.24 7.33 -17.94
C ILE A 259 15.48 6.76 -19.33
N TYR A 260 16.54 5.97 -19.51
CA TYR A 260 16.87 5.37 -20.79
C TYR A 260 15.80 4.38 -21.22
N TYR A 261 15.40 3.47 -20.32
CA TYR A 261 14.40 2.44 -20.57
C TYR A 261 13.07 3.06 -21.02
N LEU A 262 12.43 3.88 -20.21
CA LEU A 262 11.14 4.50 -20.54
C LEU A 262 11.18 5.37 -21.80
N ARG A 263 12.33 5.91 -22.14
CA ARG A 263 12.45 6.78 -23.31
C ARG A 263 12.64 6.02 -24.63
N TYR A 264 13.27 4.87 -24.60
CA TYR A 264 13.75 4.20 -25.81
C TYR A 264 13.28 2.76 -25.97
N LYS A 265 12.58 2.16 -24.99
CA LYS A 265 12.16 0.75 -25.03
C LYS A 265 11.38 0.37 -26.29
N ASP A 266 10.61 1.27 -26.86
CA ASP A 266 9.80 1.04 -28.07
C ASP A 266 10.59 1.19 -29.39
N SER A 267 11.90 1.47 -29.31
CA SER A 267 12.72 1.60 -30.51
C SER A 267 13.14 0.23 -31.07
N MET A 268 13.19 0.09 -32.41
CA MET A 268 13.57 -1.17 -33.07
C MET A 268 14.96 -1.68 -32.67
N GLU A 269 15.86 -0.77 -32.29
CA GLU A 269 17.25 -1.11 -31.91
C GLU A 269 17.44 -1.05 -30.39
N PHE A 270 16.35 -1.12 -29.61
CA PHE A 270 16.42 -0.94 -28.16
C PHE A 270 17.43 -1.86 -27.50
N GLU A 271 17.35 -3.16 -27.75
CA GLU A 271 18.21 -4.17 -27.13
C GLU A 271 19.71 -3.86 -27.31
N SER A 272 20.15 -3.63 -28.54
CA SER A 272 21.55 -3.35 -28.85
C SER A 272 22.02 -2.03 -28.25
N ASN A 273 21.20 -1.00 -28.33
CA ASN A 273 21.50 0.32 -27.80
C ASN A 273 21.47 0.35 -26.29
N PHE A 274 20.58 -0.43 -25.65
CA PHE A 274 20.50 -0.57 -24.21
C PHE A 274 21.75 -1.25 -23.65
N LEU A 275 22.23 -2.32 -24.30
CA LEU A 275 23.50 -2.95 -23.92
C LEU A 275 24.67 -1.99 -24.01
N ILE A 276 24.78 -1.21 -25.08
CA ILE A 276 25.83 -0.19 -25.24
C ILE A 276 25.73 0.86 -24.11
N PHE A 277 24.52 1.34 -23.84
CA PHE A 277 24.27 2.30 -22.77
C PHE A 277 24.69 1.75 -21.40
N LEU A 278 24.25 0.54 -21.05
CA LEU A 278 24.56 -0.10 -19.78
C LEU A 278 26.08 -0.30 -19.58
N ARG A 279 26.80 -0.76 -20.62
CA ARG A 279 28.26 -0.90 -20.59
C ARG A 279 28.97 0.42 -20.37
N ARG A 280 28.53 1.49 -21.03
CA ARG A 280 29.08 2.84 -20.82
C ARG A 280 28.81 3.34 -19.41
N LEU A 281 27.56 3.17 -18.91
CA LEU A 281 27.20 3.54 -17.55
C LEU A 281 28.07 2.81 -16.52
N PHE A 282 28.23 1.51 -16.69
CA PHE A 282 29.08 0.67 -15.82
C PHE A 282 30.55 1.16 -15.85
N ALA A 283 31.10 1.42 -17.04
CA ALA A 283 32.47 1.91 -17.18
C ALA A 283 32.69 3.28 -16.49
N VAL A 284 31.73 4.22 -16.62
CA VAL A 284 31.81 5.53 -15.97
C VAL A 284 31.76 5.40 -14.45
N LEU A 285 30.85 4.56 -13.94
CA LEU A 285 30.74 4.33 -12.49
C LEU A 285 31.99 3.64 -11.95
N SER A 286 32.49 2.61 -12.64
CA SER A 286 33.72 1.91 -12.22
C SER A 286 34.94 2.84 -12.18
N ALA A 287 35.09 3.72 -13.17
CA ALA A 287 36.20 4.68 -13.20
C ALA A 287 36.14 5.73 -12.06
N ARG A 288 34.97 5.95 -11.48
CA ARG A 288 34.79 6.92 -10.38
C ARG A 288 35.07 6.36 -9.00
N TYR A 289 35.08 5.03 -8.88
CA TYR A 289 35.29 4.31 -7.60
C TYR A 289 36.70 3.71 -7.46
N ILE A 290 37.57 3.95 -8.45
CA ILE A 290 39.00 3.67 -8.38
C ILE A 290 39.73 4.96 -7.97
#